data_eaf045431a058c41ed3bdd8672b68fd8
#
_entry.id   eaf045431a058c41ed3bdd8672b68fd8
#
_cell.length_a   1.000
_cell.length_b   1.000
_cell.length_c   1.000
_cell.angle_alpha   90.00
_cell.angle_beta   90.00
_cell.angle_gamma   90.00
#
_symmetry.space_group_name_H-M   'P 1'
#
loop_
_entity.id
_entity.type
_entity.pdbx_description
1 polymer ?
#
loop_
_entity_poly.entity_id
_entity_poly.type
_entity_poly.pdbx_seq_one_letter_code
_entity_poly.pdbx_strand_id
1 'polypeptide(L)'
;MLLIADRLRNLSFGSLMEVYRESNEWNGEEFFPMETPERQLALAEERFYQYLQEDFFSQPDARYFIWTENAEYVSALRLWPFRDGQLLEGLETKPGQRRKGYAASLIRAVQELSPAGTRIYSHVSRDNTASMRLHESCGFRVIQESARCLDGSVSTRRRTLCWEKGK
;
A
#
# COMPACT_ATOMS: atom_id res chain seq x y z
N MET A 1 11.35 -12.61 3.78
CA MET A 1 12.03 -12.43 2.46
C MET A 1 11.25 -11.43 1.63
N LEU A 2 11.93 -10.60 0.82
CA LEU A 2 11.28 -9.61 -0.06
C LEU A 2 11.00 -10.21 -1.44
N LEU A 3 9.76 -10.05 -1.92
CA LEU A 3 9.34 -10.33 -3.29
C LEU A 3 8.95 -9.01 -3.94
N ILE A 4 9.35 -8.83 -5.21
CA ILE A 4 9.02 -7.64 -6.01
C ILE A 4 8.32 -8.11 -7.28
N ALA A 5 7.17 -7.52 -7.59
CA ALA A 5 6.42 -7.81 -8.80
C ALA A 5 6.15 -6.52 -9.61
N ASP A 6 6.41 -6.59 -10.89
CA ASP A 6 6.16 -5.54 -11.88
C ASP A 6 4.95 -5.87 -12.79
N ARG A 7 4.31 -7.00 -12.56
CA ARG A 7 3.14 -7.49 -13.30
C ARG A 7 2.26 -8.35 -12.42
N LEU A 8 0.95 -8.31 -12.66
CA LEU A 8 -0.03 -9.09 -11.91
C LEU A 8 0.25 -10.60 -11.93
N ARG A 9 0.70 -11.15 -13.07
CA ARG A 9 1.04 -12.59 -13.20
C ARG A 9 2.21 -13.05 -12.32
N ASN A 10 3.00 -12.13 -11.79
CA ASN A 10 4.13 -12.41 -10.89
C ASN A 10 3.70 -12.43 -9.41
N LEU A 11 2.39 -12.28 -9.15
CA LEU A 11 1.78 -12.30 -7.82
C LEU A 11 0.86 -13.51 -7.67
N SER A 12 0.85 -14.12 -6.50
CA SER A 12 -0.27 -14.95 -6.06
C SER A 12 -1.41 -14.04 -5.59
N PHE A 13 -2.43 -13.84 -6.43
CA PHE A 13 -3.53 -12.94 -6.09
C PHE A 13 -4.28 -13.39 -4.83
N GLY A 14 -4.55 -14.70 -4.70
CA GLY A 14 -5.19 -15.25 -3.49
C GLY A 14 -4.40 -14.96 -2.22
N SER A 15 -3.07 -15.16 -2.23
CA SER A 15 -2.21 -14.82 -1.10
C SER A 15 -2.19 -13.31 -0.80
N LEU A 16 -2.29 -12.50 -1.84
CA LEU A 16 -2.38 -11.05 -1.69
C LEU A 16 -3.71 -10.64 -1.04
N MET A 17 -4.83 -11.28 -1.42
CA MET A 17 -6.15 -11.01 -0.83
C MET A 17 -6.20 -11.37 0.66
N GLU A 18 -5.42 -12.34 1.11
CA GLU A 18 -5.30 -12.62 2.55
C GLU A 18 -4.62 -11.48 3.32
N VAL A 19 -3.68 -10.76 2.69
CA VAL A 19 -3.08 -9.56 3.30
C VAL A 19 -4.09 -8.44 3.41
N TYR A 20 -4.89 -8.23 2.38
CA TYR A 20 -5.89 -7.15 2.29
C TYR A 20 -7.29 -7.56 2.77
N ARG A 21 -7.43 -8.66 3.47
CA ARG A 21 -8.72 -9.23 3.87
C ARG A 21 -9.64 -8.21 4.55
N GLU A 22 -9.16 -7.56 5.58
CA GLU A 22 -9.98 -6.61 6.34
C GLU A 22 -10.37 -5.37 5.54
N SER A 23 -9.45 -4.81 4.74
CA SER A 23 -9.78 -3.66 3.90
C SER A 23 -10.74 -4.03 2.78
N ASN A 24 -10.66 -5.25 2.23
CA ASN A 24 -11.62 -5.73 1.24
C ASN A 24 -13.00 -6.01 1.85
N GLU A 25 -13.08 -6.52 3.07
CA GLU A 25 -14.33 -6.65 3.81
C GLU A 25 -14.98 -5.28 4.02
N TRP A 26 -14.22 -4.30 4.50
CA TRP A 26 -14.71 -2.94 4.69
C TRP A 26 -15.14 -2.27 3.36
N ASN A 27 -14.33 -2.39 2.32
CA ASN A 27 -14.66 -1.88 0.98
C ASN A 27 -15.92 -2.56 0.41
N GLY A 28 -16.08 -3.86 0.67
CA GLY A 28 -17.27 -4.61 0.25
C GLY A 28 -18.55 -4.08 0.91
N GLU A 29 -18.51 -3.83 2.21
CA GLU A 29 -19.62 -3.23 2.95
C GLU A 29 -19.97 -1.82 2.44
N GLU A 30 -18.94 -1.01 2.18
CA GLU A 30 -19.13 0.38 1.73
C GLU A 30 -19.68 0.47 0.30
N PHE A 31 -19.13 -0.33 -0.62
CA PHE A 31 -19.48 -0.21 -2.05
C PHE A 31 -20.65 -1.09 -2.47
N PHE A 32 -20.95 -2.15 -1.73
CA PHE A 32 -22.01 -3.12 -2.06
C PHE A 32 -22.95 -3.40 -0.87
N PRO A 33 -23.53 -2.37 -0.25
CA PRO A 33 -24.25 -2.51 1.03
C PRO A 33 -25.50 -3.40 0.95
N MET A 34 -25.99 -3.70 -0.26
CA MET A 34 -27.19 -4.53 -0.47
C MET A 34 -26.88 -6.01 -0.70
N GLU A 35 -25.60 -6.38 -0.74
CA GLU A 35 -25.15 -7.75 -0.97
C GLU A 35 -24.88 -8.48 0.36
N THR A 36 -24.83 -9.82 0.30
CA THR A 36 -24.40 -10.61 1.47
C THR A 36 -22.91 -10.40 1.77
N PRO A 37 -22.43 -10.59 3.01
CA PRO A 37 -21.01 -10.41 3.36
C PRO A 37 -20.05 -11.19 2.44
N GLU A 38 -20.39 -12.44 2.07
CA GLU A 38 -19.59 -13.26 1.17
C GLU A 38 -19.55 -12.65 -0.24
N ARG A 39 -20.69 -12.13 -0.72
CA ARG A 39 -20.77 -11.48 -2.03
C ARG A 39 -20.06 -10.12 -2.03
N GLN A 40 -20.19 -9.36 -0.96
CA GLN A 40 -19.49 -8.09 -0.76
C GLN A 40 -17.97 -8.28 -0.88
N LEU A 41 -17.42 -9.27 -0.18
CA LEU A 41 -15.99 -9.58 -0.24
C LEU A 41 -15.57 -10.00 -1.65
N ALA A 42 -16.30 -10.91 -2.29
CA ALA A 42 -15.98 -11.37 -3.65
C ALA A 42 -15.97 -10.22 -4.66
N LEU A 43 -16.93 -9.29 -4.57
CA LEU A 43 -17.00 -8.11 -5.44
C LEU A 43 -15.87 -7.12 -5.15
N ALA A 44 -15.48 -6.93 -3.89
CA ALA A 44 -14.35 -6.09 -3.52
C ALA A 44 -13.03 -6.65 -4.07
N GLU A 45 -12.81 -7.96 -3.97
CA GLU A 45 -11.62 -8.64 -4.50
C GLU A 45 -11.59 -8.59 -6.04
N GLU A 46 -12.73 -8.77 -6.73
CA GLU A 46 -12.84 -8.62 -8.18
C GLU A 46 -12.49 -7.20 -8.62
N ARG A 47 -13.04 -6.19 -7.95
CA ARG A 47 -12.72 -4.79 -8.21
C ARG A 47 -11.24 -4.49 -7.98
N PHE A 48 -10.65 -5.05 -6.95
CA PHE A 48 -9.22 -4.90 -6.68
C PHE A 48 -8.35 -5.57 -7.76
N TYR A 49 -8.75 -6.74 -8.24
CA TYR A 49 -8.07 -7.40 -9.38
C TYR A 49 -8.08 -6.52 -10.63
N GLN A 50 -9.26 -5.99 -10.99
CA GLN A 50 -9.41 -5.07 -12.13
C GLN A 50 -8.54 -3.83 -11.98
N TYR A 51 -8.57 -3.19 -10.81
CA TYR A 51 -7.68 -2.05 -10.51
C TYR A 51 -6.20 -2.38 -10.68
N LEU A 52 -5.74 -3.53 -10.21
CA LEU A 52 -4.34 -3.93 -10.39
C LEU A 52 -3.99 -4.15 -11.87
N GLN A 53 -4.91 -4.74 -12.63
CA GLN A 53 -4.69 -5.05 -14.04
C GLN A 53 -4.76 -3.82 -14.94
N GLU A 54 -5.77 -2.99 -14.75
CA GLU A 54 -6.11 -1.91 -15.69
C GLU A 54 -5.45 -0.58 -15.33
N ASP A 55 -5.28 -0.29 -14.03
CA ASP A 55 -4.76 0.98 -13.55
C ASP A 55 -3.32 0.86 -13.04
N PHE A 56 -3.09 0.04 -12.01
CA PHE A 56 -1.81 0.03 -11.31
C PHE A 56 -0.67 -0.49 -12.20
N PHE A 57 -0.75 -1.71 -12.71
CA PHE A 57 0.31 -2.30 -13.53
C PHE A 57 0.36 -1.77 -14.96
N SER A 58 -0.57 -0.92 -15.38
CA SER A 58 -0.48 -0.16 -16.62
C SER A 58 0.48 1.03 -16.52
N GLN A 59 0.77 1.48 -15.29
CA GLN A 59 1.69 2.59 -15.06
C GLN A 59 3.14 2.14 -15.23
N PRO A 60 3.99 2.94 -15.92
CA PRO A 60 5.41 2.66 -15.97
C PRO A 60 6.00 2.69 -14.56
N ASP A 61 6.96 1.81 -14.30
CA ASP A 61 7.65 1.72 -13.01
C ASP A 61 6.78 1.38 -11.78
N ALA A 62 5.50 1.02 -11.97
CA ALA A 62 4.68 0.47 -10.90
C ALA A 62 5.28 -0.83 -10.36
N ARG A 63 5.42 -0.93 -9.05
CA ARG A 63 6.01 -2.10 -8.38
C ARG A 63 5.20 -2.46 -7.15
N TYR A 64 4.95 -3.76 -7.00
CA TYR A 64 4.41 -4.34 -5.78
C TYR A 64 5.54 -4.93 -4.95
N PHE A 65 5.59 -4.63 -3.69
CA PHE A 65 6.57 -5.14 -2.73
C PHE A 65 5.84 -5.96 -1.68
N ILE A 66 6.32 -7.17 -1.44
CA ILE A 66 5.69 -8.11 -0.52
C ILE A 66 6.76 -8.70 0.39
N TRP A 67 6.50 -8.64 1.68
CA TRP A 67 7.26 -9.39 2.66
C TRP A 67 6.66 -10.77 2.84
N THR A 68 7.48 -11.79 2.66
CA THR A 68 7.07 -13.18 2.83
C THR A 68 7.75 -13.79 4.05
N GLU A 69 7.00 -14.62 4.77
CA GLU A 69 7.49 -15.43 5.89
C GLU A 69 6.96 -16.85 5.71
N ASN A 70 7.85 -17.85 5.78
CA ASN A 70 7.48 -19.26 5.53
C ASN A 70 6.67 -19.48 4.24
N ALA A 71 7.05 -18.80 3.16
CA ALA A 71 6.37 -18.79 1.87
C ALA A 71 4.97 -18.12 1.86
N GLU A 72 4.48 -17.57 2.96
CA GLU A 72 3.24 -16.80 3.03
C GLU A 72 3.48 -15.31 2.83
N TYR A 73 2.53 -14.61 2.19
CA TYR A 73 2.51 -13.16 2.13
C TYR A 73 2.04 -12.61 3.48
N VAL A 74 2.88 -11.83 4.15
CA VAL A 74 2.56 -11.30 5.48
C VAL A 74 2.39 -9.77 5.52
N SER A 75 3.04 -9.06 4.61
CA SER A 75 2.86 -7.61 4.46
C SER A 75 3.09 -7.22 3.01
N ALA A 76 2.38 -6.20 2.54
CA ALA A 76 2.47 -5.73 1.16
C ALA A 76 2.35 -4.21 1.09
N LEU A 77 2.95 -3.62 0.07
CA LEU A 77 2.79 -2.22 -0.33
C LEU A 77 2.98 -2.05 -1.83
N ARG A 78 2.49 -0.94 -2.38
CA ARG A 78 2.65 -0.56 -3.78
C ARG A 78 3.43 0.74 -3.89
N LEU A 79 4.28 0.81 -4.92
CA LEU A 79 4.88 2.07 -5.36
C LEU A 79 4.53 2.31 -6.83
N TRP A 80 4.17 3.54 -7.15
CA TRP A 80 4.00 4.01 -8.52
C TRP A 80 4.43 5.47 -8.68
N PRO A 81 4.66 5.96 -9.91
CA PRO A 81 5.14 7.31 -10.15
C PRO A 81 4.21 8.37 -9.55
N PHE A 82 4.77 9.32 -8.83
CA PHE A 82 4.03 10.42 -8.22
C PHE A 82 4.94 11.64 -8.03
N ARG A 83 4.53 12.79 -8.56
CA ARG A 83 5.33 14.02 -8.53
C ARG A 83 6.74 13.78 -9.08
N ASP A 84 7.75 14.15 -8.31
CA ASP A 84 9.19 13.95 -8.59
C ASP A 84 9.74 12.69 -7.89
N GLY A 85 8.89 11.74 -7.58
CA GLY A 85 9.25 10.50 -6.90
C GLY A 85 8.20 9.42 -7.08
N GLN A 86 7.90 8.70 -6.00
CA GLN A 86 6.95 7.60 -5.99
C GLN A 86 5.94 7.74 -4.84
N LEU A 87 4.72 7.29 -5.02
CA LEU A 87 3.71 7.19 -3.99
C LEU A 87 3.68 5.77 -3.43
N LEU A 88 3.84 5.66 -2.12
CA LEU A 88 3.60 4.45 -1.36
C LEU A 88 2.12 4.36 -0.99
N GLU A 89 1.49 3.30 -1.43
CA GLU A 89 0.08 3.01 -1.16
C GLU A 89 -0.15 1.59 -0.69
N GLY A 90 -1.31 1.36 -0.09
CA GLY A 90 -1.78 0.03 0.26
C GLY A 90 -0.83 -0.73 1.17
N LEU A 91 -0.15 -0.04 2.09
CA LEU A 91 0.67 -0.72 3.09
C LEU A 91 -0.23 -1.43 4.09
N GLU A 92 -0.26 -2.75 4.02
CA GLU A 92 -1.00 -3.58 4.95
C GLU A 92 -0.19 -4.78 5.44
N THR A 93 -0.58 -5.29 6.59
CA THR A 93 -0.06 -6.54 7.17
C THR A 93 -1.22 -7.48 7.41
N LYS A 94 -1.07 -8.73 6.98
CA LYS A 94 -2.04 -9.81 7.11
C LYS A 94 -2.61 -9.84 8.55
N PRO A 95 -3.93 -9.93 8.71
CA PRO A 95 -4.53 -10.16 10.02
C PRO A 95 -3.85 -11.32 10.75
N GLY A 96 -3.60 -11.17 12.05
CA GLY A 96 -2.85 -12.17 12.84
C GLY A 96 -1.32 -12.12 12.71
N GLN A 97 -0.78 -11.39 11.74
CA GLN A 97 0.67 -11.19 11.59
C GLN A 97 1.13 -9.77 11.98
N ARG A 98 0.23 -8.94 12.47
CA ARG A 98 0.52 -7.57 12.90
C ARG A 98 1.40 -7.53 14.16
N ARG A 99 2.04 -6.38 14.39
CA ARG A 99 2.92 -6.07 15.53
C ARG A 99 4.19 -6.92 15.64
N LYS A 100 4.56 -7.59 14.55
CA LYS A 100 5.82 -8.35 14.40
C LYS A 100 6.90 -7.57 13.62
N GLY A 101 6.64 -6.31 13.27
CA GLY A 101 7.59 -5.45 12.59
C GLY A 101 7.64 -5.61 11.05
N TYR A 102 6.83 -6.46 10.45
CA TYR A 102 6.89 -6.75 9.00
C TYR A 102 6.68 -5.53 8.12
N ALA A 103 5.73 -4.64 8.46
CA ALA A 103 5.51 -3.41 7.70
C ALA A 103 6.75 -2.48 7.75
N ALA A 104 7.40 -2.34 8.90
CA ALA A 104 8.63 -1.57 9.03
C ALA A 104 9.77 -2.19 8.22
N SER A 105 9.93 -3.52 8.30
CA SER A 105 10.93 -4.26 7.51
C SER A 105 10.72 -4.08 6.02
N LEU A 106 9.45 -4.12 5.57
CA LEU A 106 9.09 -3.92 4.18
C LEU A 106 9.42 -2.51 3.70
N ILE A 107 9.04 -1.47 4.45
CA ILE A 107 9.39 -0.08 4.13
C ILE A 107 10.91 0.09 4.03
N ARG A 108 11.65 -0.39 5.02
CA ARG A 108 13.14 -0.25 5.04
C ARG A 108 13.79 -0.99 3.87
N ALA A 109 13.30 -2.17 3.52
CA ALA A 109 13.81 -2.89 2.35
C ALA A 109 13.60 -2.11 1.05
N VAL A 110 12.44 -1.47 0.88
CA VAL A 110 12.16 -0.58 -0.25
C VAL A 110 13.10 0.62 -0.25
N GLN A 111 13.32 1.25 0.90
CA GLN A 111 14.24 2.37 1.07
C GLN A 111 15.69 2.00 0.73
N GLU A 112 16.14 0.81 1.11
CA GLU A 112 17.48 0.30 0.79
C GLU A 112 17.66 0.13 -0.72
N LEU A 113 16.67 -0.42 -1.41
CA LEU A 113 16.69 -0.65 -2.85
C LEU A 113 16.53 0.63 -3.69
N SER A 114 16.02 1.69 -3.10
CA SER A 114 15.81 2.94 -3.82
C SER A 114 17.13 3.61 -4.18
N PRO A 115 17.31 4.17 -5.39
CA PRO A 115 18.47 4.96 -5.76
C PRO A 115 18.67 6.20 -4.86
N ALA A 116 19.89 6.73 -4.81
CA ALA A 116 20.16 8.00 -4.15
C ALA A 116 19.31 9.12 -4.74
N GLY A 117 18.80 10.03 -3.88
CA GLY A 117 17.92 11.11 -4.28
C GLY A 117 16.45 10.71 -4.53
N THR A 118 16.10 9.43 -4.38
CA THR A 118 14.69 8.98 -4.49
C THR A 118 13.84 9.62 -3.40
N ARG A 119 12.66 10.11 -3.78
CA ARG A 119 11.60 10.55 -2.87
C ARG A 119 10.45 9.54 -2.87
N ILE A 120 10.01 9.15 -1.68
CA ILE A 120 8.83 8.33 -1.48
C ILE A 120 7.81 9.14 -0.69
N TYR A 121 6.65 9.36 -1.28
CA TYR A 121 5.51 10.01 -0.67
C TYR A 121 4.55 8.98 -0.08
N SER A 122 3.80 9.33 0.94
CA SER A 122 2.71 8.53 1.47
C SER A 122 1.58 9.43 1.98
N HIS A 123 0.34 9.03 1.71
CA HIS A 123 -0.85 9.70 2.22
C HIS A 123 -1.40 8.91 3.41
N VAL A 124 -1.33 9.49 4.60
CA VAL A 124 -1.76 8.83 5.84
C VAL A 124 -2.93 9.59 6.45
N SER A 125 -3.99 8.85 6.81
CA SER A 125 -5.13 9.43 7.54
C SER A 125 -4.68 10.00 8.88
N ARG A 126 -5.21 11.17 9.24
CA ARG A 126 -4.92 11.84 10.52
C ARG A 126 -5.27 10.97 11.72
N ASP A 127 -6.31 10.15 11.58
CA ASP A 127 -6.82 9.28 12.64
C ASP A 127 -6.05 7.95 12.72
N ASN A 128 -5.23 7.62 11.70
CA ASN A 128 -4.43 6.41 11.69
C ASN A 128 -3.09 6.62 12.41
N THR A 129 -3.16 6.71 13.73
CA THR A 129 -1.99 6.94 14.60
C THR A 129 -0.93 5.84 14.44
N ALA A 130 -1.35 4.59 14.24
CA ALA A 130 -0.42 3.46 14.04
C ALA A 130 0.39 3.61 12.77
N SER A 131 -0.26 3.98 11.66
CA SER A 131 0.42 4.23 10.39
C SER A 131 1.34 5.46 10.46
N MET A 132 0.89 6.55 11.11
CA MET A 132 1.73 7.73 11.33
C MET A 132 3.03 7.39 12.06
N ARG A 133 2.94 6.71 13.21
CA ARG A 133 4.11 6.27 13.99
C ARG A 133 5.02 5.34 13.20
N LEU A 134 4.45 4.43 12.42
CA LEU A 134 5.22 3.52 11.57
C LEU A 134 6.04 4.30 10.54
N HIS A 135 5.41 5.21 9.79
CA HIS A 135 6.09 6.02 8.79
C HIS A 135 7.17 6.90 9.42
N GLU A 136 6.89 7.57 10.53
CA GLU A 136 7.86 8.38 11.28
C GLU A 136 9.07 7.53 11.74
N SER A 137 8.83 6.32 12.26
CA SER A 137 9.90 5.39 12.66
C SER A 137 10.77 4.91 11.49
N CYS A 138 10.25 4.99 10.26
CA CYS A 138 10.96 4.72 9.01
C CYS A 138 11.53 5.98 8.36
N GLY A 139 11.55 7.12 9.07
CA GLY A 139 12.18 8.37 8.62
C GLY A 139 11.33 9.24 7.71
N PHE A 140 10.05 8.94 7.53
CA PHE A 140 9.12 9.83 6.85
C PHE A 140 8.82 11.07 7.72
N ARG A 141 8.61 12.20 7.07
CA ARG A 141 8.23 13.45 7.72
C ARG A 141 6.97 14.02 7.06
N VAL A 142 6.10 14.63 7.84
CA VAL A 142 4.95 15.38 7.31
C VAL A 142 5.47 16.59 6.56
N ILE A 143 5.10 16.71 5.29
CA ILE A 143 5.45 17.86 4.43
C ILE A 143 4.23 18.70 4.06
N GLN A 144 3.03 18.16 4.21
CA GLN A 144 1.79 18.84 3.91
C GLN A 144 0.64 18.30 4.78
N GLU A 145 -0.17 19.22 5.31
CA GLU A 145 -1.33 18.89 6.17
C GLU A 145 -2.58 18.42 5.40
N SER A 146 -2.44 18.21 4.11
CA SER A 146 -3.45 17.64 3.22
C SER A 146 -2.82 16.66 2.25
N ALA A 147 -3.63 15.90 1.54
CA ALA A 147 -3.19 15.00 0.48
C ALA A 147 -3.91 15.33 -0.83
N ARG A 148 -3.16 15.39 -1.92
CA ARG A 148 -3.74 15.45 -3.27
C ARG A 148 -3.88 14.02 -3.77
N CYS A 149 -5.12 13.59 -3.98
CA CYS A 149 -5.44 12.28 -4.53
C CYS A 149 -5.07 12.21 -6.02
N LEU A 150 -5.00 11.00 -6.56
CA LEU A 150 -4.65 10.78 -7.97
C LEU A 150 -5.65 11.38 -8.96
N ASP A 151 -6.93 11.46 -8.56
CA ASP A 151 -8.00 12.14 -9.31
C ASP A 151 -7.91 13.68 -9.25
N GLY A 152 -6.87 14.23 -8.59
CA GLY A 152 -6.66 15.66 -8.41
C GLY A 152 -7.42 16.29 -7.24
N SER A 153 -8.31 15.57 -6.57
CA SER A 153 -9.01 16.05 -5.38
C SER A 153 -8.06 16.27 -4.21
N VAL A 154 -8.44 17.14 -3.27
CA VAL A 154 -7.65 17.42 -2.06
C VAL A 154 -8.39 16.92 -0.83
N SER A 155 -7.76 16.05 -0.08
CA SER A 155 -8.28 15.54 1.19
C SER A 155 -7.58 16.23 2.36
N THR A 156 -8.35 16.88 3.23
CA THR A 156 -7.87 17.43 4.51
C THR A 156 -7.86 16.40 5.64
N ARG A 157 -8.44 15.22 5.41
CA ARG A 157 -8.43 14.09 6.35
C ARG A 157 -7.12 13.31 6.34
N ARG A 158 -6.27 13.54 5.33
CA ARG A 158 -4.98 12.89 5.17
C ARG A 158 -3.86 13.91 5.16
N ARG A 159 -2.69 13.49 5.63
CA ARG A 159 -1.42 14.21 5.52
C ARG A 159 -0.57 13.59 4.44
N THR A 160 0.25 14.40 3.81
CA THR A 160 1.31 13.91 2.92
C THR A 160 2.62 13.84 3.69
N LEU A 161 3.18 12.65 3.73
CA LEU A 161 4.51 12.40 4.27
C LEU A 161 5.50 12.18 3.14
N CYS A 162 6.76 12.47 3.38
CA CYS A 162 7.84 12.21 2.44
C CYS A 162 9.06 11.64 3.16
N TRP A 163 9.68 10.68 2.52
CA TRP A 163 11.04 10.22 2.82
C TRP A 163 11.92 10.47 1.60
N GLU A 164 13.17 10.88 1.84
CA GLU A 164 14.15 11.11 0.79
C GLU A 164 15.44 10.34 1.11
N LYS A 165 15.96 9.60 0.12
CA LYS A 165 17.26 8.96 0.24
C LYS A 165 18.34 9.98 0.04
N GLY A 166 19.25 10.11 0.99
CA GLY A 166 20.44 10.94 0.88
C GLY A 166 21.24 10.68 -0.41
N LYS A 167 22.00 11.68 -0.83
CA LYS A 167 22.88 11.60 -2.00
C LYS A 167 24.08 10.72 -1.70
#